data_3965e2a84865b71ff1cb91555bebfbc9
#
_entry.id   3965e2a84865b71ff1cb91555bebfbc9
#
_cell.length_a   1.000
_cell.length_b   1.000
_cell.length_c   1.000
_cell.angle_alpha   90.00
_cell.angle_beta   90.00
_cell.angle_gamma   90.00
#
_symmetry.space_group_name_H-M   'P 1'
#
loop_
_entity.id
_entity.type
_entity.pdbx_description
1 polymer ?
#
loop_
_entity_poly.entity_id
_entity_poly.type
_entity_poly.pdbx_seq_one_letter_code
_entity_poly.pdbx_strand_id
1 'polypeptide(L)'
;MTSGKAMKTETARVSAVAEALRDIRLRADRAARAHGRDGGAVRLVGVTKGHGADVVAAGLSCGVADFGENRVQEAEGKFASFIGGTGNGDRDGAGGDGEDDSDSDGRGNFSLHMIGGLQSNKAGLAAGLFDWIHTLDRESLAVALSAERARGARLPRLLVQVNTGEEAQKSGVLPGELDGFLDRCEGEWGLAVEGLMCLPPMGESAAPHFALLSEMARRRGLRELSMGMSGDFEAAVALGATMVRVGTSLFGPRPPTL
;
A
#
# COMPACT_ATOMS: atom_id res chain seq x y z
N MET A 1 -32.19 19.65 11.28
CA MET A 1 -32.24 18.22 11.67
C MET A 1 -31.23 17.33 10.95
N THR A 2 -30.55 17.78 9.89
CA THR A 2 -29.55 17.02 9.10
C THR A 2 -28.18 16.84 9.80
N SER A 3 -27.70 17.83 10.56
CA SER A 3 -26.37 17.79 11.18
C SER A 3 -26.20 16.68 12.24
N GLY A 4 -27.22 16.44 13.06
CA GLY A 4 -27.13 15.41 14.13
C GLY A 4 -27.12 13.96 13.60
N LYS A 5 -27.74 13.69 12.43
CA LYS A 5 -27.72 12.37 11.80
C LYS A 5 -26.38 12.09 11.15
N ALA A 6 -25.77 13.09 10.47
CA ALA A 6 -24.46 12.98 9.85
C ALA A 6 -23.37 12.71 10.91
N MET A 7 -23.36 13.46 12.02
CA MET A 7 -22.41 13.29 13.12
C MET A 7 -22.54 11.92 13.80
N LYS A 8 -23.75 11.37 14.00
CA LYS A 8 -23.93 10.02 14.53
C LYS A 8 -23.38 8.95 13.59
N THR A 9 -23.56 9.12 12.27
CA THR A 9 -23.07 8.18 11.26
C THR A 9 -21.55 8.19 11.22
N GLU A 10 -20.92 9.36 11.31
CA GLU A 10 -19.46 9.53 11.35
C GLU A 10 -18.85 8.88 12.60
N THR A 11 -19.39 9.16 13.78
CA THR A 11 -18.97 8.54 15.04
C THR A 11 -19.07 7.02 15.01
N ALA A 12 -20.17 6.49 14.47
CA ALA A 12 -20.35 5.04 14.33
C ALA A 12 -19.33 4.41 13.38
N ARG A 13 -18.99 5.10 12.27
CA ARG A 13 -17.95 4.67 11.33
C ARG A 13 -16.57 4.63 11.97
N VAL A 14 -16.18 5.70 12.65
CA VAL A 14 -14.89 5.78 13.37
C VAL A 14 -14.77 4.63 14.38
N SER A 15 -15.84 4.38 15.18
CA SER A 15 -15.85 3.27 16.13
C SER A 15 -15.66 1.91 15.45
N ALA A 16 -16.35 1.67 14.35
CA ALA A 16 -16.25 0.42 13.60
C ALA A 16 -14.85 0.23 12.99
N VAL A 17 -14.26 1.27 12.42
CA VAL A 17 -12.89 1.23 11.87
C VAL A 17 -11.86 0.99 12.98
N ALA A 18 -12.00 1.64 14.14
CA ALA A 18 -11.11 1.45 15.27
C ALA A 18 -11.14 0.02 15.83
N GLU A 19 -12.32 -0.59 15.90
CA GLU A 19 -12.49 -1.97 16.33
C GLU A 19 -11.88 -2.94 15.32
N ALA A 20 -12.19 -2.78 14.04
CA ALA A 20 -11.64 -3.59 12.96
C ALA A 20 -10.12 -3.49 12.87
N LEU A 21 -9.56 -2.28 12.97
CA LEU A 21 -8.11 -2.05 12.96
C LEU A 21 -7.41 -2.79 14.10
N ARG A 22 -8.01 -2.75 15.29
CA ARG A 22 -7.49 -3.43 16.49
C ARG A 22 -7.49 -4.95 16.32
N ASP A 23 -8.58 -5.51 15.79
CA ASP A 23 -8.68 -6.95 15.52
C ASP A 23 -7.64 -7.39 14.48
N ILE A 24 -7.54 -6.68 13.36
CA ILE A 24 -6.58 -7.00 12.29
C ILE A 24 -5.14 -6.93 12.81
N ARG A 25 -4.78 -5.87 13.55
CA ARG A 25 -3.43 -5.75 14.15
C ARG A 25 -3.12 -6.88 15.11
N LEU A 26 -4.07 -7.25 15.96
CA LEU A 26 -3.91 -8.36 16.91
C LEU A 26 -3.70 -9.71 16.20
N ARG A 27 -4.46 -9.97 15.13
CA ARG A 27 -4.34 -11.20 14.33
C ARG A 27 -3.02 -11.24 13.56
N ALA A 28 -2.60 -10.12 12.96
CA ALA A 28 -1.32 -10.00 12.29
C ALA A 28 -0.14 -10.20 13.27
N ASP A 29 -0.20 -9.60 14.46
CA ASP A 29 0.80 -9.77 15.52
C ASP A 29 0.90 -11.25 15.96
N ARG A 30 -0.22 -11.91 16.19
CA ARG A 30 -0.24 -13.34 16.55
C ARG A 30 0.37 -14.21 15.46
N ALA A 31 0.02 -13.96 14.19
CA ALA A 31 0.57 -14.69 13.06
C ALA A 31 2.09 -14.49 12.93
N ALA A 32 2.58 -13.27 13.11
CA ALA A 32 4.00 -12.95 13.08
C ALA A 32 4.77 -13.67 14.20
N ARG A 33 4.31 -13.51 15.46
CA ARG A 33 4.95 -14.10 16.64
C ARG A 33 4.97 -15.62 16.61
N ALA A 34 3.92 -16.26 16.09
CA ALA A 34 3.88 -17.73 15.92
C ALA A 34 5.00 -18.24 14.98
N HIS A 35 5.58 -17.36 14.15
CA HIS A 35 6.68 -17.68 13.23
C HIS A 35 7.99 -16.93 13.57
N GLY A 36 8.16 -16.51 14.82
CA GLY A 36 9.38 -15.89 15.33
C GLY A 36 9.64 -14.46 14.78
N ARG A 37 8.59 -13.78 14.27
CA ARG A 37 8.69 -12.42 13.74
C ARG A 37 8.08 -11.40 14.70
N ASP A 38 8.55 -10.17 14.61
CA ASP A 38 7.91 -9.03 15.29
C ASP A 38 6.62 -8.63 14.56
N GLY A 39 5.50 -8.66 15.25
CA GLY A 39 4.20 -8.25 14.72
C GLY A 39 4.10 -6.77 14.41
N GLY A 40 4.84 -5.94 15.13
CA GLY A 40 4.92 -4.49 14.90
C GLY A 40 5.58 -4.12 13.57
N ALA A 41 6.36 -5.03 12.99
CA ALA A 41 7.03 -4.81 11.71
C ALA A 41 6.11 -4.99 10.48
N VAL A 42 4.86 -5.44 10.66
CA VAL A 42 3.91 -5.62 9.55
C VAL A 42 3.11 -4.35 9.31
N ARG A 43 3.33 -3.71 8.17
CA ARG A 43 2.59 -2.52 7.72
C ARG A 43 1.20 -2.91 7.22
N LEU A 44 0.19 -2.22 7.72
CA LEU A 44 -1.20 -2.42 7.32
C LEU A 44 -1.62 -1.34 6.33
N VAL A 45 -1.75 -1.71 5.07
CA VAL A 45 -2.24 -0.81 4.01
C VAL A 45 -3.76 -0.88 3.95
N GLY A 46 -4.43 0.19 4.38
CA GLY A 46 -5.89 0.33 4.35
C GLY A 46 -6.37 0.65 2.93
N VAL A 47 -7.05 -0.29 2.28
CA VAL A 47 -7.46 -0.16 0.87
C VAL A 47 -8.78 0.58 0.77
N THR A 48 -8.74 1.84 0.28
CA THR A 48 -9.89 2.75 0.20
C THR A 48 -10.50 2.90 -1.20
N LYS A 49 -10.09 2.06 -2.16
CA LYS A 49 -10.66 2.05 -3.51
C LYS A 49 -12.19 1.90 -3.49
N GLY A 50 -12.90 2.80 -4.21
CA GLY A 50 -14.36 2.81 -4.26
C GLY A 50 -15.05 3.33 -3.00
N HIS A 51 -14.31 3.82 -2.01
CA HIS A 51 -14.82 4.56 -0.85
C HIS A 51 -14.58 6.06 -1.02
N GLY A 52 -15.37 6.87 -0.30
CA GLY A 52 -15.22 8.34 -0.29
C GLY A 52 -14.11 8.82 0.66
N ALA A 53 -13.86 10.14 0.62
CA ALA A 53 -12.90 10.80 1.50
C ALA A 53 -13.26 10.70 2.99
N ASP A 54 -14.54 10.52 3.31
CA ASP A 54 -15.07 10.29 4.66
C ASP A 54 -14.52 9.00 5.30
N VAL A 55 -14.24 7.97 4.49
CA VAL A 55 -13.60 6.73 4.96
C VAL A 55 -12.10 6.95 5.23
N VAL A 56 -11.44 7.77 4.40
CA VAL A 56 -10.05 8.16 4.63
C VAL A 56 -9.93 8.95 5.94
N ALA A 57 -10.80 9.94 6.16
CA ALA A 57 -10.84 10.71 7.40
C ALA A 57 -11.03 9.84 8.65
N ALA A 58 -11.96 8.86 8.58
CA ALA A 58 -12.17 7.89 9.66
C ALA A 58 -10.93 7.01 9.89
N GLY A 59 -10.25 6.56 8.82
CA GLY A 59 -9.01 5.81 8.92
C GLY A 59 -7.90 6.60 9.60
N LEU A 60 -7.69 7.84 9.17
CA LEU A 60 -6.69 8.75 9.76
C LEU A 60 -6.96 8.99 11.25
N SER A 61 -8.21 9.27 11.63
CA SER A 61 -8.58 9.48 13.03
C SER A 61 -8.40 8.24 13.92
N CYS A 62 -8.38 7.03 13.30
CA CYS A 62 -8.09 5.77 13.98
C CYS A 62 -6.61 5.37 13.95
N GLY A 63 -5.72 6.18 13.34
CA GLY A 63 -4.29 5.89 13.24
C GLY A 63 -3.92 4.90 12.14
N VAL A 64 -4.69 4.86 11.04
CA VAL A 64 -4.25 4.23 9.78
C VAL A 64 -3.25 5.17 9.14
N ALA A 65 -2.02 4.68 8.97
CA ALA A 65 -0.90 5.47 8.42
C ALA A 65 -0.62 5.16 6.95
N ASP A 66 -1.14 4.07 6.39
CA ASP A 66 -0.89 3.66 5.01
C ASP A 66 -2.21 3.41 4.29
N PHE A 67 -2.40 4.06 3.12
CA PHE A 67 -3.62 3.92 2.32
C PHE A 67 -3.31 3.40 0.93
N GLY A 68 -4.13 2.47 0.43
CA GLY A 68 -3.95 1.85 -0.89
C GLY A 68 -5.06 2.21 -1.87
N GLU A 69 -4.65 2.65 -3.08
CA GLU A 69 -5.55 2.98 -4.17
C GLU A 69 -5.22 2.23 -5.46
N ASN A 70 -6.25 1.99 -6.26
CA ASN A 70 -6.08 1.26 -7.52
C ASN A 70 -5.93 2.17 -8.74
N ARG A 71 -6.31 3.45 -8.64
CA ARG A 71 -6.35 4.40 -9.75
C ARG A 71 -5.81 5.75 -9.33
N VAL A 72 -4.91 6.33 -10.13
CA VAL A 72 -4.27 7.62 -9.86
C VAL A 72 -5.31 8.74 -9.71
N GLN A 73 -6.28 8.83 -10.64
CA GLN A 73 -7.29 9.89 -10.64
C GLN A 73 -8.23 9.80 -9.43
N GLU A 74 -8.59 8.58 -9.00
CA GLU A 74 -9.41 8.38 -7.80
C GLU A 74 -8.65 8.83 -6.55
N ALA A 75 -7.37 8.47 -6.46
CA ALA A 75 -6.50 8.88 -5.38
C ALA A 75 -6.32 10.40 -5.34
N GLU A 76 -5.99 11.02 -6.47
CA GLU A 76 -5.81 12.49 -6.58
C GLU A 76 -7.03 13.24 -6.06
N GLY A 77 -8.22 12.93 -6.54
CA GLY A 77 -9.45 13.60 -6.10
C GLY A 77 -9.80 13.32 -4.63
N LYS A 78 -9.58 12.08 -4.17
CA LYS A 78 -9.90 11.64 -2.81
C LYS A 78 -8.97 12.23 -1.75
N PHE A 79 -7.66 12.27 -2.04
CA PHE A 79 -6.64 12.71 -1.09
C PHE A 79 -6.27 14.19 -1.21
N ALA A 80 -6.84 14.94 -2.16
CA ALA A 80 -6.54 16.36 -2.36
C ALA A 80 -6.70 17.21 -1.09
N SER A 81 -7.70 16.93 -0.26
CA SER A 81 -7.95 17.65 1.00
C SER A 81 -7.04 17.24 2.15
N PHE A 82 -6.31 16.13 2.01
CA PHE A 82 -5.38 15.61 3.02
C PHE A 82 -3.91 15.89 2.66
N ILE A 83 -3.64 16.23 1.40
CA ILE A 83 -2.33 16.61 0.87
C ILE A 83 -2.35 18.14 0.74
N GLY A 84 -1.48 18.85 1.47
CA GLY A 84 -1.39 20.34 1.41
C GLY A 84 -2.25 21.08 2.42
N GLY A 85 -2.98 20.40 3.29
CA GLY A 85 -3.61 21.02 4.44
C GLY A 85 -2.60 21.24 5.55
N THR A 86 -2.13 22.48 5.74
CA THR A 86 -1.56 22.90 7.03
C THR A 86 -2.64 22.69 8.09
N GLY A 87 -2.56 21.59 8.80
CA GLY A 87 -3.48 21.30 9.91
C GLY A 87 -3.41 22.44 10.93
N ASN A 88 -4.43 23.29 10.93
CA ASN A 88 -4.75 24.11 12.08
C ASN A 88 -5.28 23.18 13.19
N GLY A 89 -4.39 22.53 13.86
CA GLY A 89 -4.60 21.83 15.11
C GLY A 89 -3.68 22.45 16.13
N ASP A 90 -4.27 23.12 17.13
CA ASP A 90 -3.59 23.73 18.27
C ASP A 90 -2.50 22.79 18.82
N ARG A 91 -1.25 23.18 18.64
CA ARG A 91 -0.11 22.57 19.34
C ARG A 91 0.06 23.28 20.67
N ASP A 92 -0.75 22.91 21.67
CA ASP A 92 -0.44 23.19 23.05
C ASP A 92 0.43 22.05 23.61
N GLY A 93 1.70 22.35 23.72
CA GLY A 93 2.65 21.96 24.74
C GLY A 93 2.90 20.49 25.04
N ALA A 94 4.04 19.98 24.58
CA ALA A 94 5.01 19.27 25.43
C ALA A 94 6.30 19.04 24.62
N GLY A 95 7.43 19.54 25.11
CA GLY A 95 8.75 19.39 24.50
C GLY A 95 9.24 17.94 24.56
N GLY A 96 9.87 17.52 23.48
CA GLY A 96 10.61 16.28 23.37
C GLY A 96 11.61 16.46 22.24
N ASP A 97 12.90 16.55 22.61
CA ASP A 97 14.06 16.67 21.73
C ASP A 97 14.16 15.39 20.88
N GLY A 98 13.73 15.43 19.64
CA GLY A 98 13.86 14.36 18.66
C GLY A 98 14.24 14.99 17.33
N GLU A 99 15.33 14.53 16.75
CA GLU A 99 15.96 15.01 15.52
C GLU A 99 14.93 15.19 14.40
N ASP A 100 14.93 16.42 13.87
CA ASP A 100 14.03 16.94 12.87
C ASP A 100 14.39 16.38 11.48
N ASP A 101 13.75 15.27 11.09
CA ASP A 101 13.78 14.76 9.72
C ASP A 101 12.67 15.48 8.91
N SER A 102 12.86 16.80 8.76
CA SER A 102 11.91 17.71 8.11
C SER A 102 12.03 17.64 6.58
N ASP A 103 11.60 16.52 5.99
CA ASP A 103 11.24 16.45 4.56
C ASP A 103 9.70 16.33 4.43
N SER A 104 8.97 17.20 5.15
CA SER A 104 7.52 17.24 5.08
C SER A 104 7.10 18.03 3.83
N ASP A 105 6.77 17.31 2.76
CA ASP A 105 6.19 17.83 1.51
C ASP A 105 4.74 18.37 1.68
N GLY A 106 4.35 18.75 2.89
CA GLY A 106 3.02 19.26 3.21
C GLY A 106 1.93 18.17 3.27
N ARG A 107 2.30 16.90 3.27
CA ARG A 107 1.38 15.78 3.47
C ARG A 107 1.12 15.57 4.97
N GLY A 108 -0.10 15.13 5.28
CA GLY A 108 -0.41 14.61 6.61
C GLY A 108 0.46 13.39 6.94
N ASN A 109 0.45 12.95 8.18
CA ASN A 109 1.26 11.81 8.65
C ASN A 109 0.74 10.46 8.12
N PHE A 110 0.72 10.27 6.78
CA PHE A 110 0.31 9.03 6.11
C PHE A 110 1.09 8.81 4.81
N SER A 111 1.17 7.53 4.38
CA SER A 111 1.73 7.12 3.10
C SER A 111 0.64 6.66 2.14
N LEU A 112 0.77 6.99 0.86
CA LEU A 112 -0.16 6.59 -0.20
C LEU A 112 0.47 5.56 -1.13
N HIS A 113 -0.21 4.44 -1.31
CA HIS A 113 0.28 3.29 -2.06
C HIS A 113 -0.54 3.06 -3.34
N MET A 114 0.11 3.07 -4.49
CA MET A 114 -0.46 2.59 -5.76
C MET A 114 -0.41 1.07 -5.78
N ILE A 115 -1.57 0.42 -5.64
CA ILE A 115 -1.68 -1.04 -5.55
C ILE A 115 -2.46 -1.66 -6.73
N GLY A 116 -2.98 -0.85 -7.63
CA GLY A 116 -3.59 -1.27 -8.89
C GLY A 116 -2.65 -1.07 -10.08
N GLY A 117 -3.00 -1.63 -11.24
CA GLY A 117 -2.20 -1.50 -12.45
C GLY A 117 -2.00 -0.03 -12.87
N LEU A 118 -0.76 0.41 -12.96
CA LEU A 118 -0.39 1.77 -13.34
C LEU A 118 -0.13 1.85 -14.86
N GLN A 119 -0.88 2.71 -15.55
CA GLN A 119 -0.62 3.01 -16.95
C GLN A 119 0.66 3.85 -17.08
N SER A 120 1.51 3.54 -18.09
CA SER A 120 2.80 4.22 -18.27
C SER A 120 2.67 5.74 -18.49
N ASN A 121 1.59 6.19 -19.16
CA ASN A 121 1.30 7.62 -19.34
C ASN A 121 0.84 8.35 -18.07
N LYS A 122 0.68 7.64 -16.96
CA LYS A 122 0.35 8.19 -15.64
C LYS A 122 1.54 8.15 -14.66
N ALA A 123 2.72 7.73 -15.13
CA ALA A 123 3.92 7.60 -14.29
C ALA A 123 4.28 8.92 -13.60
N GLY A 124 4.24 10.04 -14.32
CA GLY A 124 4.54 11.36 -13.76
C GLY A 124 3.55 11.80 -12.67
N LEU A 125 2.23 11.61 -12.90
CA LEU A 125 1.24 11.88 -11.85
C LEU A 125 1.41 10.97 -10.64
N ALA A 126 1.69 9.70 -10.89
CA ALA A 126 1.92 8.74 -9.80
C ALA A 126 3.19 9.08 -9.00
N ALA A 127 4.27 9.51 -9.64
CA ALA A 127 5.49 9.92 -8.97
C ALA A 127 5.27 11.12 -8.04
N GLY A 128 4.40 12.07 -8.41
CA GLY A 128 4.07 13.23 -7.57
C GLY A 128 3.04 12.94 -6.46
N LEU A 129 2.29 11.83 -6.55
CA LEU A 129 1.16 11.57 -5.65
C LEU A 129 1.42 10.44 -4.65
N PHE A 130 2.11 9.38 -5.05
CA PHE A 130 2.27 8.17 -4.25
C PHE A 130 3.65 8.10 -3.59
N ASP A 131 3.70 7.49 -2.42
CA ASP A 131 4.94 7.14 -1.72
C ASP A 131 5.44 5.74 -2.12
N TRP A 132 4.51 4.89 -2.58
CA TRP A 132 4.79 3.53 -3.02
C TRP A 132 4.08 3.19 -4.32
N ILE A 133 4.75 2.46 -5.21
CA ILE A 133 4.15 1.77 -6.36
C ILE A 133 4.43 0.28 -6.20
N HIS A 134 3.36 -0.52 -6.04
CA HIS A 134 3.47 -1.97 -5.84
C HIS A 134 3.40 -2.76 -7.15
N THR A 135 3.13 -2.10 -8.25
CA THR A 135 2.70 -2.73 -9.50
C THR A 135 3.61 -2.43 -10.68
N LEU A 136 4.93 -2.36 -10.42
CA LEU A 136 5.93 -2.34 -11.49
C LEU A 136 5.99 -3.74 -12.09
N ASP A 137 5.45 -3.91 -13.30
CA ASP A 137 5.19 -5.22 -13.89
C ASP A 137 5.65 -5.39 -15.34
N ARG A 138 6.21 -4.32 -15.95
CA ARG A 138 6.59 -4.34 -17.37
C ARG A 138 7.56 -3.23 -17.74
N GLU A 139 8.27 -3.45 -18.83
CA GLU A 139 9.28 -2.53 -19.39
C GLU A 139 8.73 -1.12 -19.63
N SER A 140 7.57 -1.01 -20.32
CA SER A 140 7.03 0.32 -20.66
C SER A 140 6.72 1.20 -19.44
N LEU A 141 6.41 0.61 -18.29
CA LEU A 141 6.24 1.34 -17.04
C LEU A 141 7.60 1.70 -16.42
N ALA A 142 8.56 0.77 -16.45
CA ALA A 142 9.91 1.03 -15.96
C ALA A 142 10.58 2.18 -16.72
N VAL A 143 10.50 2.17 -18.06
CA VAL A 143 10.99 3.25 -18.92
C VAL A 143 10.32 4.59 -18.58
N ALA A 144 9.00 4.59 -18.37
CA ALA A 144 8.28 5.81 -18.03
C ALA A 144 8.72 6.38 -16.66
N LEU A 145 8.89 5.53 -15.64
CA LEU A 145 9.38 5.93 -14.32
C LEU A 145 10.85 6.41 -14.39
N SER A 146 11.70 5.73 -15.15
CA SER A 146 13.08 6.16 -15.40
C SER A 146 13.14 7.54 -16.04
N ALA A 147 12.25 7.82 -17.00
CA ALA A 147 12.15 9.15 -17.61
C ALA A 147 11.74 10.23 -16.61
N GLU A 148 10.82 9.96 -15.68
CA GLU A 148 10.47 10.92 -14.63
C GLU A 148 11.64 11.18 -13.68
N ARG A 149 12.38 10.14 -13.30
CA ARG A 149 13.61 10.29 -12.52
C ARG A 149 14.66 11.16 -13.24
N ALA A 150 14.85 10.95 -14.54
CA ALA A 150 15.78 11.75 -15.34
C ALA A 150 15.37 13.25 -15.43
N ARG A 151 14.07 13.56 -15.25
CA ARG A 151 13.55 14.93 -15.13
C ARG A 151 13.72 15.52 -13.73
N GLY A 152 14.29 14.79 -12.79
CA GLY A 152 14.48 15.23 -11.40
C GLY A 152 13.33 14.93 -10.46
N ALA A 153 12.33 14.15 -10.88
CA ALA A 153 11.26 13.74 -9.99
C ALA A 153 11.77 12.78 -8.91
N ARG A 154 11.34 12.98 -7.66
CA ARG A 154 11.50 11.98 -6.61
C ARG A 154 10.55 10.83 -6.93
N LEU A 155 11.11 9.65 -7.13
CA LEU A 155 10.28 8.47 -7.36
C LEU A 155 9.73 7.89 -6.06
N PRO A 156 8.51 7.33 -6.09
CA PRO A 156 8.01 6.46 -5.04
C PRO A 156 8.92 5.24 -4.85
N ARG A 157 8.83 4.61 -3.70
CA ARG A 157 9.44 3.30 -3.45
C ARG A 157 8.76 2.25 -4.33
N LEU A 158 9.55 1.39 -4.96
CA LEU A 158 9.07 0.50 -6.00
C LEU A 158 9.07 -0.96 -5.55
N LEU A 159 7.94 -1.64 -5.78
CA LEU A 159 7.85 -3.10 -5.71
C LEU A 159 7.53 -3.64 -7.10
N VAL A 160 8.15 -4.77 -7.46
CA VAL A 160 7.80 -5.50 -8.68
C VAL A 160 6.63 -6.44 -8.40
N GLN A 161 5.58 -6.32 -9.21
CA GLN A 161 4.47 -7.28 -9.18
C GLN A 161 4.87 -8.55 -9.91
N VAL A 162 4.76 -9.69 -9.21
CA VAL A 162 5.03 -11.02 -9.77
C VAL A 162 3.71 -11.76 -9.99
N ASN A 163 3.53 -12.31 -11.20
CA ASN A 163 2.42 -13.18 -11.54
C ASN A 163 2.74 -14.61 -11.10
N THR A 164 2.58 -14.88 -9.81
CA THR A 164 2.94 -16.17 -9.21
C THR A 164 2.06 -17.34 -9.65
N GLY A 165 0.92 -17.08 -10.26
CA GLY A 165 0.04 -18.10 -10.83
C GLY A 165 0.27 -18.34 -12.32
N GLU A 166 1.14 -17.58 -12.94
CA GLU A 166 1.47 -17.64 -14.39
C GLU A 166 0.22 -17.57 -15.30
N GLU A 167 -0.82 -16.84 -14.82
CA GLU A 167 -2.07 -16.67 -15.56
C GLU A 167 -1.89 -15.61 -16.65
N ALA A 168 -2.04 -16.00 -17.92
CA ALA A 168 -1.77 -15.13 -19.08
C ALA A 168 -2.57 -13.82 -19.10
N GLN A 169 -3.74 -13.79 -18.46
CA GLN A 169 -4.61 -12.60 -18.39
C GLN A 169 -4.29 -11.67 -17.21
N LYS A 170 -3.38 -12.04 -16.31
CA LYS A 170 -3.01 -11.23 -15.15
C LYS A 170 -1.72 -10.46 -15.39
N SER A 171 -1.67 -9.25 -14.82
CA SER A 171 -0.46 -8.43 -14.75
C SER A 171 0.57 -9.06 -13.81
N GLY A 172 1.82 -8.74 -14.04
CA GLY A 172 2.95 -9.17 -13.24
C GLY A 172 4.02 -9.84 -14.09
N VAL A 173 5.27 -9.67 -13.66
CA VAL A 173 6.42 -10.37 -14.25
C VAL A 173 6.31 -11.86 -13.94
N LEU A 174 6.58 -12.72 -14.90
CA LEU A 174 6.58 -14.17 -14.67
C LEU A 174 7.74 -14.57 -13.72
N PRO A 175 7.55 -15.58 -12.86
CA PRO A 175 8.59 -16.02 -11.94
C PRO A 175 9.95 -16.28 -12.60
N GLY A 176 9.96 -16.92 -13.77
CA GLY A 176 11.18 -17.21 -14.52
C GLY A 176 11.86 -16.00 -15.18
N GLU A 177 11.15 -14.87 -15.28
CA GLU A 177 11.65 -13.63 -15.90
C GLU A 177 12.08 -12.59 -14.84
N LEU A 178 11.78 -12.83 -13.55
CA LEU A 178 11.95 -11.84 -12.50
C LEU A 178 13.40 -11.38 -12.37
N ASP A 179 14.35 -12.29 -12.36
CA ASP A 179 15.78 -11.95 -12.17
C ASP A 179 16.27 -11.01 -13.28
N GLY A 180 15.98 -11.33 -14.53
CA GLY A 180 16.34 -10.48 -15.67
C GLY A 180 15.63 -9.13 -15.65
N PHE A 181 14.38 -9.07 -15.18
CA PHE A 181 13.65 -7.81 -15.04
C PHE A 181 14.25 -6.92 -13.94
N LEU A 182 14.62 -7.49 -12.79
CA LEU A 182 15.28 -6.77 -11.69
C LEU A 182 16.66 -6.24 -12.11
N ASP A 183 17.45 -7.04 -12.84
CA ASP A 183 18.76 -6.61 -13.34
C ASP A 183 18.62 -5.42 -14.32
N ARG A 184 17.59 -5.43 -15.17
CA ARG A 184 17.28 -4.29 -16.03
C ARG A 184 16.76 -3.07 -15.25
N CYS A 185 15.96 -3.27 -14.20
CA CYS A 185 15.53 -2.17 -13.35
C CYS A 185 16.75 -1.40 -12.81
N GLU A 186 17.73 -2.10 -12.28
CA GLU A 186 18.92 -1.50 -11.69
C GLU A 186 19.89 -0.96 -12.77
N GLY A 187 20.29 -1.81 -13.73
CA GLY A 187 21.37 -1.52 -14.66
C GLY A 187 20.94 -0.66 -15.85
N GLU A 188 19.75 -0.86 -16.40
CA GLU A 188 19.30 -0.17 -17.62
C GLU A 188 18.45 1.07 -17.28
N TRP A 189 17.50 0.93 -16.35
CA TRP A 189 16.55 2.01 -16.04
C TRP A 189 16.91 2.80 -14.79
N GLY A 190 17.90 2.36 -14.02
CA GLY A 190 18.37 3.01 -12.80
C GLY A 190 17.30 3.07 -11.70
N LEU A 191 16.39 2.10 -11.65
CA LEU A 191 15.30 2.02 -10.69
C LEU A 191 15.69 1.13 -9.51
N ALA A 192 15.65 1.68 -8.30
CA ALA A 192 15.84 0.91 -7.08
C ALA A 192 14.53 0.18 -6.74
N VAL A 193 14.56 -1.16 -6.77
CA VAL A 193 13.44 -2.01 -6.36
C VAL A 193 13.66 -2.47 -4.92
N GLU A 194 12.69 -2.23 -4.05
CA GLU A 194 12.80 -2.53 -2.62
C GLU A 194 12.17 -3.86 -2.24
N GLY A 195 11.31 -4.41 -3.10
CA GLY A 195 10.61 -5.64 -2.80
C GLY A 195 9.71 -6.15 -3.91
N LEU A 196 8.88 -7.11 -3.55
CA LEU A 196 7.97 -7.79 -4.45
C LEU A 196 6.52 -7.69 -3.98
N MET A 197 5.58 -7.82 -4.93
CA MET A 197 4.16 -7.91 -4.67
C MET A 197 3.54 -9.06 -5.44
N CYS A 198 2.56 -9.75 -4.87
CA CYS A 198 1.72 -10.68 -5.62
C CYS A 198 0.23 -10.58 -5.28
N LEU A 199 -0.56 -11.10 -6.23
CA LEU A 199 -1.99 -11.37 -6.09
C LEU A 199 -2.21 -12.82 -6.50
N PRO A 200 -2.31 -13.77 -5.57
CA PRO A 200 -2.55 -15.19 -5.88
C PRO A 200 -3.78 -15.42 -6.77
N PRO A 201 -3.82 -16.51 -7.53
CA PRO A 201 -5.00 -16.92 -8.27
C PRO A 201 -6.23 -17.05 -7.38
N MET A 202 -7.40 -16.65 -7.92
CA MET A 202 -8.65 -16.86 -7.22
C MET A 202 -9.02 -18.36 -7.23
N GLY A 203 -9.47 -18.86 -6.08
CA GLY A 203 -9.90 -20.25 -5.96
C GLY A 203 -8.77 -21.24 -5.66
N GLU A 204 -7.53 -20.77 -5.57
CA GLU A 204 -6.38 -21.57 -5.15
C GLU A 204 -5.94 -21.19 -3.73
N SER A 205 -5.15 -22.08 -3.10
CA SER A 205 -4.48 -21.76 -1.84
C SER A 205 -3.45 -20.67 -2.05
N ALA A 206 -3.52 -19.57 -1.32
CA ALA A 206 -2.58 -18.46 -1.44
C ALA A 206 -1.19 -18.78 -0.87
N ALA A 207 -1.08 -19.71 0.07
CA ALA A 207 0.15 -20.00 0.80
C ALA A 207 1.35 -20.41 -0.10
N PRO A 208 1.20 -21.27 -1.12
CA PRO A 208 2.31 -21.59 -2.03
C PRO A 208 2.83 -20.35 -2.78
N HIS A 209 1.94 -19.44 -3.19
CA HIS A 209 2.30 -18.20 -3.90
C HIS A 209 3.04 -17.23 -2.99
N PHE A 210 2.65 -17.13 -1.72
CA PHE A 210 3.36 -16.33 -0.73
C PHE A 210 4.74 -16.89 -0.41
N ALA A 211 4.86 -18.21 -0.26
CA ALA A 211 6.14 -18.87 -0.06
C ALA A 211 7.09 -18.67 -1.25
N LEU A 212 6.58 -18.80 -2.47
CA LEU A 212 7.33 -18.54 -3.71
C LEU A 212 7.84 -17.10 -3.74
N LEU A 213 6.96 -16.11 -3.47
CA LEU A 213 7.33 -14.70 -3.48
C LEU A 213 8.41 -14.40 -2.45
N SER A 214 8.28 -14.96 -1.23
CA SER A 214 9.26 -14.81 -0.15
C SER A 214 10.63 -15.37 -0.53
N GLU A 215 10.66 -16.55 -1.15
CA GLU A 215 11.91 -17.17 -1.59
C GLU A 215 12.59 -16.35 -2.69
N MET A 216 11.82 -15.83 -3.65
CA MET A 216 12.33 -14.96 -4.70
C MET A 216 12.94 -13.68 -4.13
N ALA A 217 12.24 -13.00 -3.21
CA ALA A 217 12.74 -11.81 -2.55
C ALA A 217 14.02 -12.09 -1.75
N ARG A 218 14.06 -13.20 -1.00
CA ARG A 218 15.21 -13.63 -0.22
C ARG A 218 16.45 -13.84 -1.10
N ARG A 219 16.31 -14.50 -2.26
CA ARG A 219 17.42 -14.71 -3.21
C ARG A 219 18.02 -13.41 -3.72
N ARG A 220 17.19 -12.39 -3.91
CA ARG A 220 17.57 -11.07 -4.42
C ARG A 220 17.91 -10.07 -3.33
N GLY A 221 17.87 -10.45 -2.05
CA GLY A 221 18.11 -9.57 -0.91
C GLY A 221 17.07 -8.46 -0.75
N LEU A 222 15.87 -8.62 -1.34
CA LEU A 222 14.78 -7.68 -1.25
C LEU A 222 14.05 -7.82 0.09
N ARG A 223 13.69 -6.70 0.70
CA ARG A 223 13.16 -6.69 2.07
C ARG A 223 11.66 -6.59 2.16
N GLU A 224 11.02 -5.93 1.20
CA GLU A 224 9.60 -5.62 1.26
C GLU A 224 8.77 -6.67 0.52
N LEU A 225 7.74 -7.17 1.18
CA LEU A 225 6.80 -8.16 0.65
C LEU A 225 5.37 -7.69 0.82
N SER A 226 4.76 -7.18 -0.26
CA SER A 226 3.36 -6.80 -0.29
C SER A 226 2.51 -7.99 -0.75
N MET A 227 1.95 -8.72 0.19
CA MET A 227 1.09 -9.88 -0.08
C MET A 227 0.10 -10.10 1.05
N GLY A 228 -1.02 -10.76 0.78
CA GLY A 228 -2.10 -10.95 1.71
C GLY A 228 -3.16 -9.83 1.68
N MET A 229 -4.41 -10.26 1.72
CA MET A 229 -5.61 -9.44 1.73
C MET A 229 -6.54 -9.85 2.87
N SER A 230 -7.74 -9.30 2.96
CA SER A 230 -8.71 -9.54 4.05
C SER A 230 -8.95 -11.01 4.39
N GLY A 231 -8.84 -11.93 3.44
CA GLY A 231 -9.13 -13.36 3.63
C GLY A 231 -7.91 -14.24 3.92
N ASP A 232 -6.69 -13.75 3.70
CA ASP A 232 -5.47 -14.57 3.72
C ASP A 232 -4.23 -13.88 4.32
N PHE A 233 -4.42 -12.67 4.90
CA PHE A 233 -3.29 -11.88 5.41
C PHE A 233 -2.52 -12.58 6.54
N GLU A 234 -3.16 -13.40 7.36
CA GLU A 234 -2.47 -14.14 8.43
C GLU A 234 -1.48 -15.16 7.85
N ALA A 235 -1.89 -15.89 6.81
CA ALA A 235 -1.00 -16.80 6.09
C ALA A 235 0.14 -16.04 5.40
N ALA A 236 -0.15 -14.85 4.83
CA ALA A 236 0.87 -14.00 4.25
C ALA A 236 1.88 -13.52 5.30
N VAL A 237 1.41 -13.08 6.47
CA VAL A 237 2.27 -12.67 7.59
C VAL A 237 3.15 -13.83 8.06
N ALA A 238 2.58 -15.02 8.23
CA ALA A 238 3.32 -16.22 8.59
C ALA A 238 4.45 -16.54 7.59
N LEU A 239 4.23 -16.25 6.30
CA LEU A 239 5.17 -16.50 5.21
C LEU A 239 6.05 -15.29 4.83
N GLY A 240 6.10 -14.27 5.68
CA GLY A 240 7.10 -13.20 5.52
C GLY A 240 6.55 -11.85 5.07
N ALA A 241 5.23 -11.67 4.86
CA ALA A 241 4.70 -10.36 4.46
C ALA A 241 5.19 -9.24 5.38
N THR A 242 5.65 -8.14 4.78
CA THR A 242 5.96 -6.88 5.47
C THR A 242 4.83 -5.87 5.31
N MET A 243 3.99 -6.06 4.28
CA MET A 243 2.80 -5.26 4.01
C MET A 243 1.62 -6.16 3.70
N VAL A 244 0.49 -5.93 4.38
CA VAL A 244 -0.80 -6.57 4.08
C VAL A 244 -1.81 -5.53 3.62
N ARG A 245 -2.66 -5.86 2.63
CA ARG A 245 -3.61 -4.93 2.01
C ARG A 245 -5.04 -5.26 2.39
N VAL A 246 -5.61 -4.50 3.28
CA VAL A 246 -6.92 -4.80 3.89
C VAL A 246 -7.93 -3.72 3.55
N GLY A 247 -9.01 -4.08 2.88
CA GLY A 247 -10.10 -3.18 2.51
C GLY A 247 -11.38 -3.49 3.27
N THR A 248 -12.13 -4.48 2.78
CA THR A 248 -13.47 -4.81 3.31
C THR A 248 -13.49 -5.15 4.80
N SER A 249 -12.47 -5.84 5.31
CA SER A 249 -12.37 -6.15 6.75
C SER A 249 -12.10 -4.91 7.61
N LEU A 250 -11.54 -3.84 7.05
CA LEU A 250 -11.22 -2.61 7.78
C LEU A 250 -12.32 -1.55 7.63
N PHE A 251 -12.78 -1.33 6.40
CA PHE A 251 -13.68 -0.22 6.06
C PHE A 251 -15.12 -0.65 5.75
N GLY A 252 -15.38 -1.96 5.80
CA GLY A 252 -16.68 -2.52 5.40
C GLY A 252 -16.83 -2.67 3.87
N PRO A 253 -18.03 -3.09 3.42
CA PRO A 253 -18.32 -3.24 2.00
C PRO A 253 -18.35 -1.88 1.30
N ARG A 254 -17.94 -1.88 0.04
CA ARG A 254 -18.00 -0.69 -0.81
C ARG A 254 -19.46 -0.29 -1.06
N PRO A 255 -19.77 1.02 -1.10
CA PRO A 255 -21.09 1.46 -1.54
C PRO A 255 -21.34 0.97 -2.98
N PRO A 256 -22.60 0.63 -3.33
CA PRO A 256 -22.93 0.27 -4.71
C PRO A 256 -22.56 1.43 -5.64
N THR A 257 -21.91 1.11 -6.76
CA THR A 257 -21.62 2.09 -7.81
C THR A 257 -22.96 2.49 -8.45
N LEU A 258 -23.31 3.77 -8.34
CA LEU A 258 -24.48 4.35 -9.01
C LEU A 258 -24.28 4.40 -10.52
#